data_ec853246f1f5a8e012759129e1913669
#
_entry.id   ec853246f1f5a8e012759129e1913669
#
_cell.length_a   1.000
_cell.length_b   1.000
_cell.length_c   1.000
_cell.angle_alpha   90.00
_cell.angle_beta   90.00
_cell.angle_gamma   90.00
#
_symmetry.space_group_name_H-M   'P 1'
#
loop_
_entity.id
_entity.type
_entity.pdbx_description
1 polymer ?
#
loop_
_entity_poly.entity_id
_entity_poly.type
_entity_poly.pdbx_seq_one_letter_code
_entity_poly.pdbx_strand_id
1 'polypeptide(L)'
;NIISRTNKYIDETAPWVLAKEDGDKEQLAAVMAHLAASLRVVAHLVQPFMMTTSNAIMEQLGLPVVFDLENLELSGFPENVTVIPKGTPIFPRLDMDEEIAYIQSQMNAGKPQEKEWIPEEVELKSEKDEIKFEDFDKVEIRVAEVKEVERVEGSDKLLRFRLDAGDG
;
A
#
# COMPACT_ATOMS: atom_id res chain seq x y z
N ASN A 1 -3.21 -22.98 -3.57
CA ASN A 1 -2.61 -21.96 -2.74
C ASN A 1 -1.18 -22.37 -2.36
N ILE A 2 -0.17 -21.72 -2.98
CA ILE A 2 1.25 -22.09 -2.81
C ILE A 2 1.72 -21.91 -1.36
N ILE A 3 1.35 -20.78 -0.73
CA ILE A 3 1.73 -20.46 0.67
C ILE A 3 1.24 -21.52 1.64
N SER A 4 -0.03 -21.93 1.54
CA SER A 4 -0.58 -22.98 2.42
C SER A 4 0.12 -24.33 2.21
N ARG A 5 0.52 -24.63 0.99
CA ARG A 5 1.28 -25.87 0.69
C ARG A 5 2.69 -25.79 1.27
N THR A 6 3.35 -24.66 1.14
CA THR A 6 4.70 -24.45 1.71
C THR A 6 4.67 -24.54 3.23
N ASN A 7 3.68 -23.92 3.90
CA ASN A 7 3.52 -24.04 5.34
C ASN A 7 3.29 -25.49 5.78
N LYS A 8 2.39 -26.20 5.08
CA LYS A 8 2.15 -27.62 5.35
C LYS A 8 3.42 -28.46 5.15
N TYR A 9 4.22 -28.15 4.14
CA TYR A 9 5.48 -28.83 3.87
C TYR A 9 6.50 -28.62 5.02
N ILE A 10 6.56 -27.42 5.61
CA ILE A 10 7.38 -27.15 6.79
C ILE A 10 6.94 -28.02 7.96
N ASP A 11 5.63 -28.13 8.22
CA ASP A 11 5.09 -28.93 9.32
C ASP A 11 5.38 -30.43 9.12
N GLU A 12 5.22 -30.93 7.90
CA GLU A 12 5.42 -32.35 7.55
C GLU A 12 6.91 -32.76 7.57
N THR A 13 7.81 -31.86 7.14
CA THR A 13 9.25 -32.16 7.07
C THR A 13 9.99 -31.84 8.36
N ALA A 14 9.41 -31.01 9.22
CA ALA A 14 9.95 -30.62 10.53
C ALA A 14 11.47 -30.34 10.50
N PRO A 15 11.94 -29.31 9.72
CA PRO A 15 13.38 -29.11 9.51
C PRO A 15 14.16 -28.87 10.81
N TRP A 16 13.52 -28.40 11.87
CA TRP A 16 14.13 -28.28 13.21
C TRP A 16 14.47 -29.62 13.84
N VAL A 17 13.83 -30.71 13.43
CA VAL A 17 14.18 -32.07 13.85
C VAL A 17 15.40 -32.56 13.07
N LEU A 18 15.42 -32.31 11.75
CA LEU A 18 16.55 -32.66 10.88
C LEU A 18 17.83 -31.86 11.20
N ALA A 19 17.69 -30.70 11.81
CA ALA A 19 18.80 -29.83 12.19
C ALA A 19 19.55 -30.31 13.47
N LYS A 20 19.04 -31.33 14.19
CA LYS A 20 19.71 -31.88 15.36
C LYS A 20 20.98 -32.64 14.94
N GLU A 21 21.89 -32.90 15.92
CA GLU A 21 23.20 -33.55 15.68
C GLU A 21 23.07 -34.90 14.96
N ASP A 22 22.07 -35.71 15.34
CA ASP A 22 21.78 -37.01 14.75
C ASP A 22 20.81 -36.95 13.54
N GLY A 23 20.48 -35.75 13.06
CA GLY A 23 19.55 -35.58 11.97
C GLY A 23 20.19 -35.80 10.59
N ASP A 24 19.33 -36.04 9.60
CA ASP A 24 19.75 -36.19 8.21
C ASP A 24 20.04 -34.81 7.59
N LYS A 25 21.31 -34.45 7.50
CA LYS A 25 21.76 -33.17 6.96
C LYS A 25 21.52 -33.02 5.46
N GLU A 26 21.56 -34.15 4.73
CA GLU A 26 21.27 -34.12 3.28
C GLU A 26 19.79 -33.83 3.04
N GLN A 27 18.92 -34.51 3.79
CA GLN A 27 17.49 -34.22 3.76
C GLN A 27 17.18 -32.80 4.21
N LEU A 28 17.85 -32.31 5.26
CA LEU A 28 17.70 -30.89 5.69
C LEU A 28 18.06 -29.93 4.57
N ALA A 29 19.19 -30.14 3.89
CA ALA A 29 19.61 -29.29 2.78
C ALA A 29 18.59 -29.29 1.65
N ALA A 30 18.05 -30.45 1.27
CA ALA A 30 17.01 -30.56 0.25
C ALA A 30 15.73 -29.82 0.64
N VAL A 31 15.28 -29.96 1.91
CA VAL A 31 14.10 -29.25 2.44
C VAL A 31 14.32 -27.74 2.41
N MET A 32 15.47 -27.25 2.88
CA MET A 32 15.79 -25.83 2.90
C MET A 32 15.88 -25.24 1.49
N ALA A 33 16.49 -25.94 0.55
CA ALA A 33 16.53 -25.52 -0.85
C ALA A 33 15.13 -25.42 -1.47
N HIS A 34 14.27 -26.38 -1.18
CA HIS A 34 12.88 -26.35 -1.65
C HIS A 34 12.07 -25.19 -1.05
N LEU A 35 12.25 -24.92 0.23
CA LEU A 35 11.62 -23.79 0.90
C LEU A 35 12.10 -22.45 0.34
N ALA A 36 13.41 -22.29 0.12
CA ALA A 36 13.98 -21.09 -0.49
C ALA A 36 13.48 -20.87 -1.92
N ALA A 37 13.40 -21.93 -2.73
CA ALA A 37 12.81 -21.87 -4.07
C ALA A 37 11.33 -21.47 -4.03
N SER A 38 10.56 -21.99 -3.08
CA SER A 38 9.16 -21.63 -2.88
C SER A 38 8.99 -20.15 -2.50
N LEU A 39 9.85 -19.63 -1.62
CA LEU A 39 9.85 -18.22 -1.24
C LEU A 39 10.20 -17.31 -2.41
N ARG A 40 11.16 -17.69 -3.27
CA ARG A 40 11.45 -16.97 -4.51
C ARG A 40 10.23 -16.89 -5.41
N VAL A 41 9.52 -17.99 -5.62
CA VAL A 41 8.28 -18.01 -6.41
C VAL A 41 7.23 -17.10 -5.79
N VAL A 42 7.04 -17.14 -4.46
CA VAL A 42 6.10 -16.25 -3.76
C VAL A 42 6.49 -14.79 -3.97
N ALA A 43 7.78 -14.44 -3.85
CA ALA A 43 8.26 -13.07 -4.07
C ALA A 43 7.88 -12.56 -5.46
N HIS A 44 8.06 -13.37 -6.52
CA HIS A 44 7.68 -12.99 -7.87
C HIS A 44 6.15 -12.78 -8.01
N LEU A 45 5.36 -13.68 -7.41
CA LEU A 45 3.89 -13.62 -7.53
C LEU A 45 3.27 -12.44 -6.77
N VAL A 46 3.87 -12.00 -5.66
CA VAL A 46 3.34 -10.86 -4.88
C VAL A 46 3.93 -9.52 -5.31
N GLN A 47 4.96 -9.51 -6.14
CA GLN A 47 5.66 -8.31 -6.59
C GLN A 47 4.74 -7.22 -7.16
N PRO A 48 3.74 -7.50 -7.99
CA PRO A 48 2.85 -6.47 -8.51
C PRO A 48 2.00 -5.76 -7.46
N PHE A 49 1.83 -6.37 -6.28
CA PHE A 49 1.00 -5.85 -5.20
C PHE A 49 1.81 -5.33 -4.00
N MET A 50 2.98 -5.94 -3.76
CA MET A 50 3.80 -5.72 -2.57
C MET A 50 5.28 -5.62 -2.93
N MET A 51 5.65 -4.60 -3.70
CA MET A 51 7.02 -4.43 -4.23
C MET A 51 8.10 -4.45 -3.14
N THR A 52 7.91 -3.70 -2.05
CA THR A 52 8.87 -3.63 -0.95
C THR A 52 9.07 -5.00 -0.28
N THR A 53 7.97 -5.73 -0.06
CA THR A 53 8.00 -7.08 0.52
C THR A 53 8.74 -8.05 -0.40
N SER A 54 8.46 -8.01 -1.69
CA SER A 54 9.10 -8.87 -2.69
C SER A 54 10.61 -8.64 -2.75
N ASN A 55 11.03 -7.37 -2.77
CA ASN A 55 12.44 -6.99 -2.74
C ASN A 55 13.11 -7.53 -1.47
N ALA A 56 12.49 -7.31 -0.30
CA ALA A 56 13.02 -7.77 0.98
C ALA A 56 13.15 -9.31 1.05
N ILE A 57 12.23 -10.07 0.46
CA ILE A 57 12.34 -11.52 0.36
C ILE A 57 13.55 -11.91 -0.50
N MET A 58 13.71 -11.30 -1.68
CA MET A 58 14.83 -11.60 -2.58
C MET A 58 16.18 -11.26 -1.94
N GLU A 59 16.30 -10.11 -1.32
CA GLU A 59 17.50 -9.68 -0.59
C GLU A 59 17.87 -10.64 0.55
N GLN A 60 16.87 -11.05 1.36
CA GLN A 60 17.12 -11.99 2.44
C GLN A 60 17.49 -13.39 1.96
N LEU A 61 17.02 -13.78 0.79
CA LEU A 61 17.46 -15.02 0.13
C LEU A 61 18.84 -14.90 -0.52
N GLY A 62 19.47 -13.71 -0.52
CA GLY A 62 20.74 -13.47 -1.21
C GLY A 62 20.61 -13.51 -2.73
N LEU A 63 19.44 -13.24 -3.26
CA LEU A 63 19.14 -13.23 -4.69
C LEU A 63 19.11 -11.80 -5.25
N PRO A 64 19.48 -11.61 -6.53
CA PRO A 64 19.30 -10.33 -7.19
C PRO A 64 17.81 -9.97 -7.25
N VAL A 65 17.49 -8.67 -7.04
CA VAL A 65 16.12 -8.15 -7.10
C VAL A 65 15.71 -7.96 -8.57
N VAL A 66 15.53 -9.09 -9.26
CA VAL A 66 15.07 -9.16 -10.65
C VAL A 66 13.88 -10.09 -10.70
N PHE A 67 12.79 -9.63 -11.29
CA PHE A 67 11.53 -10.39 -11.39
C PHE A 67 11.26 -10.74 -12.85
N ASP A 68 11.29 -12.03 -13.14
CA ASP A 68 10.97 -12.61 -14.43
C ASP A 68 9.86 -13.65 -14.24
N LEU A 69 8.65 -13.29 -14.61
CA LEU A 69 7.48 -14.17 -14.50
C LEU A 69 7.37 -15.16 -15.64
N GLU A 70 7.96 -14.86 -16.80
CA GLU A 70 7.87 -15.72 -17.97
C GLU A 70 8.72 -16.98 -17.81
N ASN A 71 9.87 -16.85 -17.11
CA ASN A 71 10.81 -17.95 -16.87
C ASN A 71 10.83 -18.39 -15.40
N LEU A 72 9.73 -18.18 -14.68
CA LEU A 72 9.63 -18.53 -13.27
C LEU A 72 9.36 -20.03 -13.09
N GLU A 73 10.40 -20.78 -12.79
CA GLU A 73 10.31 -22.21 -12.45
C GLU A 73 10.78 -22.46 -11.02
N LEU A 74 10.18 -23.43 -10.35
CA LEU A 74 10.61 -23.86 -9.01
C LEU A 74 12.03 -24.45 -9.03
N SER A 75 12.36 -25.20 -10.10
CA SER A 75 13.67 -25.78 -10.37
C SER A 75 14.75 -24.75 -10.71
N GLY A 76 14.37 -23.53 -11.06
CA GLY A 76 15.29 -22.45 -11.42
C GLY A 76 15.90 -21.72 -10.23
N PHE A 77 15.94 -22.33 -9.02
CA PHE A 77 16.66 -21.75 -7.90
C PHE A 77 18.18 -21.88 -8.13
N PRO A 78 18.94 -20.75 -8.07
CA PRO A 78 20.37 -20.80 -8.35
C PRO A 78 21.14 -21.70 -7.38
N GLU A 79 22.14 -22.40 -7.88
CA GLU A 79 23.12 -23.08 -7.05
C GLU A 79 24.05 -22.06 -6.35
N ASN A 80 24.59 -22.40 -5.22
CA ASN A 80 25.55 -21.57 -4.46
C ASN A 80 25.00 -20.20 -4.00
N VAL A 81 23.75 -20.14 -3.58
CA VAL A 81 23.17 -18.95 -2.94
C VAL A 81 23.49 -18.94 -1.46
N THR A 82 23.92 -17.79 -0.96
CA THR A 82 24.15 -17.58 0.48
C THR A 82 23.06 -16.66 1.01
N VAL A 83 22.16 -17.21 1.82
CA VAL A 83 21.15 -16.41 2.53
C VAL A 83 21.81 -15.50 3.57
N ILE A 84 21.19 -14.39 3.91
CA ILE A 84 21.71 -13.48 4.94
C ILE A 84 21.83 -14.20 6.30
N PRO A 85 22.88 -13.92 7.11
CA PRO A 85 23.11 -14.63 8.37
C PRO A 85 22.00 -14.44 9.40
N LYS A 86 21.31 -13.30 9.37
CA LYS A 86 20.22 -12.95 10.26
C LYS A 86 19.11 -12.27 9.49
N GLY A 87 17.98 -12.96 9.32
CA GLY A 87 16.79 -12.41 8.71
C GLY A 87 16.15 -11.31 9.55
N THR A 88 15.61 -10.31 8.87
CA THR A 88 14.79 -9.26 9.48
C THR A 88 13.31 -9.58 9.24
N PRO A 89 12.46 -9.56 10.27
CA PRO A 89 11.02 -9.77 10.07
C PRO A 89 10.46 -8.77 9.06
N ILE A 90 9.87 -9.29 7.97
CA ILE A 90 9.26 -8.45 6.94
C ILE A 90 7.93 -7.88 7.43
N PHE A 91 7.22 -8.65 8.27
CA PHE A 91 5.99 -8.25 8.93
C PHE A 91 6.20 -8.31 10.45
N PRO A 92 6.83 -7.28 11.05
CA PRO A 92 6.97 -7.22 12.50
C PRO A 92 5.59 -7.09 13.15
N ARG A 93 5.48 -7.57 14.40
CA ARG A 93 4.30 -7.23 15.20
C ARG A 93 4.37 -5.76 15.52
N LEU A 94 3.28 -5.05 15.23
CA LEU A 94 3.15 -3.64 15.54
C LEU A 94 2.53 -3.51 16.93
N ASP A 95 3.03 -2.56 17.71
CA ASP A 95 2.35 -2.10 18.90
C ASP A 95 1.24 -1.14 18.48
N MET A 96 0.02 -1.42 18.90
CA MET A 96 -1.15 -0.68 18.44
C MET A 96 -1.10 0.79 18.88
N ASP A 97 -0.66 1.05 20.10
CA ASP A 97 -0.66 2.40 20.65
C ASP A 97 0.43 3.26 19.99
N GLU A 98 1.61 2.69 19.77
CA GLU A 98 2.72 3.34 19.05
C GLU A 98 2.34 3.64 17.60
N GLU A 99 1.68 2.69 16.91
CA GLU A 99 1.30 2.85 15.52
C GLU A 99 0.17 3.88 15.35
N ILE A 100 -0.80 3.90 16.25
CA ILE A 100 -1.84 4.94 16.26
C ILE A 100 -1.22 6.31 16.47
N ALA A 101 -0.30 6.45 17.43
CA ALA A 101 0.40 7.71 17.67
C ALA A 101 1.21 8.16 16.45
N TYR A 102 1.89 7.23 15.78
CA TYR A 102 2.62 7.50 14.54
C TYR A 102 1.69 7.98 13.43
N ILE A 103 0.59 7.27 13.16
CA ILE A 103 -0.40 7.65 12.14
C ILE A 103 -0.98 9.04 12.45
N GLN A 104 -1.35 9.32 13.69
CA GLN A 104 -1.85 10.63 14.10
C GLN A 104 -0.82 11.72 13.88
N SER A 105 0.45 11.47 14.17
CA SER A 105 1.55 12.42 13.93
C SER A 105 1.69 12.75 12.44
N GLN A 106 1.61 11.74 11.56
CA GLN A 106 1.69 11.92 10.12
C GLN A 106 0.47 12.67 9.56
N MET A 107 -0.72 12.34 10.03
CA MET A 107 -1.94 13.04 9.63
C MET A 107 -1.92 14.51 10.06
N ASN A 108 -1.32 14.82 11.21
CA ASN A 108 -1.18 16.19 11.70
C ASN A 108 -0.03 16.94 11.01
N ALA A 109 1.04 16.27 10.64
CA ALA A 109 2.17 16.88 9.92
C ALA A 109 1.79 17.33 8.50
N GLY A 110 0.81 16.69 7.86
CA GLY A 110 0.29 17.07 6.54
C GLY A 110 -0.82 18.10 6.56
N LYS A 111 -1.34 18.44 7.73
CA LYS A 111 -2.29 19.55 7.83
C LYS A 111 -1.49 20.85 7.74
N PRO A 112 -1.78 21.75 6.76
CA PRO A 112 -1.41 23.14 6.92
C PRO A 112 -1.90 23.51 8.31
N GLN A 113 -1.06 24.22 9.11
CA GLN A 113 -1.60 24.82 10.32
C GLN A 113 -2.87 25.54 9.90
N GLU A 114 -4.01 24.95 10.15
CA GLU A 114 -5.23 25.72 10.17
C GLU A 114 -4.90 26.83 11.18
N LYS A 115 -4.57 28.02 10.65
CA LYS A 115 -4.81 29.20 11.42
C LYS A 115 -6.20 28.95 11.95
N GLU A 116 -6.29 28.79 13.27
CA GLU A 116 -7.58 28.83 13.95
C GLU A 116 -8.30 30.01 13.32
N TRP A 117 -9.15 29.71 12.34
CA TRP A 117 -10.08 30.69 11.82
C TRP A 117 -11.07 30.83 12.95
N ILE A 118 -10.71 31.68 13.93
CA ILE A 118 -11.66 32.23 14.88
C ILE A 118 -12.58 33.05 13.98
N PRO A 119 -13.82 32.62 13.73
CA PRO A 119 -14.74 33.50 13.07
C PRO A 119 -14.79 34.74 13.96
N GLU A 120 -14.27 35.90 13.48
CA GLU A 120 -14.84 37.13 13.96
C GLU A 120 -16.34 36.89 13.95
N GLU A 121 -16.99 37.08 15.11
CA GLU A 121 -18.44 36.97 15.22
C GLU A 121 -19.04 37.72 14.05
N VAL A 122 -19.20 37.02 12.94
CA VAL A 122 -20.05 37.52 11.86
C VAL A 122 -21.44 37.37 12.46
N GLU A 123 -21.98 38.47 12.99
CA GLU A 123 -23.41 38.58 13.22
C GLU A 123 -24.09 38.05 11.96
N LEU A 124 -24.57 36.80 12.00
CA LEU A 124 -25.41 36.23 10.94
C LEU A 124 -26.69 37.04 10.90
N LYS A 125 -26.61 38.17 10.18
CA LYS A 125 -27.80 38.95 9.87
C LYS A 125 -28.62 38.12 8.88
N SER A 126 -29.71 37.61 9.40
CA SER A 126 -30.76 36.78 8.80
C SER A 126 -30.47 35.30 8.75
N GLU A 127 -31.07 34.55 9.66
CA GLU A 127 -31.43 33.18 9.42
C GLU A 127 -32.28 33.16 8.15
N LYS A 128 -31.76 32.57 7.09
CA LYS A 128 -32.57 32.29 5.91
C LYS A 128 -33.61 31.26 6.32
N ASP A 129 -34.82 31.42 5.87
CA ASP A 129 -35.89 30.44 6.11
C ASP A 129 -35.42 29.04 5.68
N GLU A 130 -35.77 28.03 6.45
CA GLU A 130 -35.50 26.64 6.10
C GLU A 130 -36.20 26.30 4.79
N ILE A 131 -35.45 25.73 3.84
CA ILE A 131 -36.03 25.25 2.58
C ILE A 131 -36.59 23.83 2.79
N LYS A 132 -37.71 23.52 2.14
CA LYS A 132 -38.25 22.17 2.11
C LYS A 132 -37.49 21.31 1.11
N PHE A 133 -37.57 19.97 1.27
CA PHE A 133 -36.97 19.05 0.34
C PHE A 133 -37.41 19.28 -1.12
N GLU A 134 -38.65 19.64 -1.33
CA GLU A 134 -39.23 19.98 -2.65
C GLU A 134 -38.57 21.22 -3.29
N ASP A 135 -37.99 22.11 -2.51
CA ASP A 135 -37.25 23.27 -3.02
C ASP A 135 -35.82 22.87 -3.37
N PHE A 136 -35.21 21.97 -2.60
CA PHE A 136 -33.91 21.39 -2.92
C PHE A 136 -33.95 20.50 -4.17
N ASP A 137 -35.02 19.72 -4.36
CA ASP A 137 -35.22 18.82 -5.50
C ASP A 137 -35.33 19.57 -6.85
N LYS A 138 -35.61 20.88 -6.81
CA LYS A 138 -35.59 21.74 -7.99
C LYS A 138 -34.19 22.21 -8.42
N VAL A 139 -33.19 21.96 -7.56
CA VAL A 139 -31.80 22.36 -7.82
C VAL A 139 -31.08 21.27 -8.63
N GLU A 140 -30.73 21.58 -9.84
CA GLU A 140 -29.95 20.70 -10.69
C GLU A 140 -28.46 21.00 -10.53
N ILE A 141 -27.69 20.02 -10.07
CA ILE A 141 -26.23 20.11 -9.92
C ILE A 141 -25.59 19.29 -11.03
N ARG A 142 -24.79 19.94 -11.86
CA ARG A 142 -24.08 19.30 -12.98
C ARG A 142 -22.58 19.48 -12.85
N VAL A 143 -21.81 18.48 -13.26
CA VAL A 143 -20.38 18.59 -13.46
C VAL A 143 -20.12 19.19 -14.83
N ALA A 144 -19.25 20.19 -14.90
CA ALA A 144 -18.89 20.84 -16.15
C ALA A 144 -17.37 20.95 -16.29
N GLU A 145 -16.88 20.87 -17.53
CA GLU A 145 -15.48 21.12 -17.85
C GLU A 145 -15.25 22.63 -17.98
N VAL A 146 -14.20 23.15 -17.35
CA VAL A 146 -13.78 24.52 -17.47
C VAL A 146 -12.99 24.68 -18.78
N LYS A 147 -13.56 25.34 -19.77
CA LYS A 147 -12.92 25.60 -21.07
C LYS A 147 -12.04 26.84 -21.04
N GLU A 148 -12.46 27.88 -20.31
CA GLU A 148 -11.78 29.16 -20.31
C GLU A 148 -12.01 29.89 -18.98
N VAL A 149 -10.98 30.58 -18.50
CA VAL A 149 -11.05 31.43 -17.30
C VAL A 149 -10.43 32.77 -17.59
N GLU A 150 -11.17 33.83 -17.40
CA GLU A 150 -10.74 35.21 -17.61
C GLU A 150 -10.92 36.04 -16.34
N ARG A 151 -10.08 37.06 -16.19
CA ARG A 151 -10.31 38.10 -15.15
C ARG A 151 -11.35 39.07 -15.62
N VAL A 152 -12.28 39.45 -14.75
CA VAL A 152 -13.25 40.48 -15.05
C VAL A 152 -12.58 41.83 -14.91
N GLU A 153 -12.62 42.65 -15.99
CA GLU A 153 -12.11 44.02 -15.96
C GLU A 153 -12.80 44.82 -14.86
N GLY A 154 -12.03 45.52 -14.04
CA GLY A 154 -12.54 46.34 -12.94
C GLY A 154 -12.86 45.60 -11.65
N SER A 155 -12.50 44.32 -11.53
CA SER A 155 -12.61 43.54 -10.27
C SER A 155 -11.41 42.68 -10.02
N ASP A 156 -10.78 42.85 -8.86
CA ASP A 156 -9.65 42.03 -8.43
C ASP A 156 -10.08 40.66 -7.86
N LYS A 157 -11.38 40.46 -7.61
CA LYS A 157 -11.91 39.27 -6.90
C LYS A 157 -12.81 38.38 -7.78
N LEU A 158 -13.16 38.81 -8.98
CA LEU A 158 -14.09 38.08 -9.86
C LEU A 158 -13.35 37.42 -11.02
N LEU A 159 -13.71 36.17 -11.29
CA LEU A 159 -13.29 35.43 -12.48
C LEU A 159 -14.52 35.04 -13.29
N ARG A 160 -14.41 35.16 -14.64
CA ARG A 160 -15.40 34.65 -15.57
C ARG A 160 -14.98 33.26 -16.02
N PHE A 161 -15.87 32.30 -15.87
CA PHE A 161 -15.68 30.94 -16.33
C PHE A 161 -16.55 30.63 -17.54
N ARG A 162 -15.97 30.03 -18.55
CA ARG A 162 -16.71 29.39 -19.63
C ARG A 162 -16.72 27.88 -19.36
N LEU A 163 -17.91 27.35 -19.15
CA LEU A 163 -18.11 25.98 -18.77
C LEU A 163 -18.79 25.20 -19.91
N ASP A 164 -18.39 23.93 -20.05
CA ASP A 164 -19.03 22.95 -20.91
C ASP A 164 -19.66 21.87 -20.01
N ALA A 165 -20.99 21.83 -19.99
CA ALA A 165 -21.76 20.87 -19.18
C ALA A 165 -22.09 19.58 -19.95
N GLY A 166 -21.59 19.42 -21.17
CA GLY A 166 -21.81 18.21 -21.97
C GLY A 166 -23.17 18.15 -22.67
N ASP A 167 -23.95 19.23 -22.63
CA ASP A 167 -25.18 19.37 -23.40
C ASP A 167 -24.83 19.89 -24.80
N GLY A 168 -24.44 18.97 -25.68
CA GLY A 168 -24.22 19.24 -27.10
C GLY A 168 -25.46 18.99 -27.93
#